data_13b64005a6c84cbd28d512cb89e83902
#
_entry.id   13b64005a6c84cbd28d512cb89e83902
#
_cell.length_a   1.000
_cell.length_b   1.000
_cell.length_c   1.000
_cell.angle_alpha   90.00
_cell.angle_beta   90.00
_cell.angle_gamma   90.00
#
_symmetry.space_group_name_H-M   'P 1'
#
loop_
_entity.id
_entity.type
_entity.pdbx_description
1 polymer ?
#
loop_
_entity_poly.entity_id
_entity_poly.type
_entity_poly.pdbx_seq_one_letter_code
_entity_poly.pdbx_strand_id
1 'polypeptide(L)'
;MSRRLAPLVLAAALASAVAARPALAQAPASRAPARPAEPRPEPKPQPRPHGLRVPVDPARVQVDDGDTVVVRWSRDDLETVRILGIDTPETRHLEHDLPYAQAFGPEARAFAQGAFAAATQVELLRSSTLDPYGRTLGYLFLNGRNYSVLAVQARLAAESVTFYGDNGLPAEAADVLAAAKAAGPLPFEPPHAFRARMRELSKWMKETGLEAEK
;
A
#
# COMPACT_ATOMS: atom_id res chain seq x y z
N MET A 1 13.22 24.93 79.96
CA MET A 1 12.30 25.93 79.35
C MET A 1 12.98 26.46 78.10
N SER A 2 12.63 25.93 76.93
CA SER A 2 13.17 26.45 75.62
C SER A 2 12.01 26.44 74.61
N ARG A 3 11.58 27.64 74.27
CA ARG A 3 10.55 27.92 73.29
C ARG A 3 11.21 27.83 71.91
N ARG A 4 10.74 26.94 71.04
CA ARG A 4 11.09 26.89 69.65
C ARG A 4 10.10 27.76 68.85
N LEU A 5 10.63 28.77 68.17
CA LEU A 5 9.96 29.63 67.19
C LEU A 5 9.87 28.88 65.88
N ALA A 6 8.67 28.74 65.31
CA ALA A 6 8.43 28.23 63.95
C ALA A 6 8.49 29.40 62.95
N PRO A 7 9.12 29.22 61.80
CA PRO A 7 9.10 30.23 60.72
C PRO A 7 7.80 30.18 59.93
N LEU A 8 7.20 31.34 59.74
CA LEU A 8 6.06 31.62 58.92
C LEU A 8 6.49 31.60 57.45
N VAL A 9 6.01 30.65 56.66
CA VAL A 9 6.25 30.62 55.20
C VAL A 9 5.12 31.37 54.52
N LEU A 10 5.43 32.52 53.95
CA LEU A 10 4.53 33.33 53.14
C LEU A 10 4.50 32.80 51.73
N ALA A 11 3.42 32.12 51.32
CA ALA A 11 3.21 31.66 49.95
C ALA A 11 2.62 32.81 49.12
N ALA A 12 3.43 33.34 48.21
CA ALA A 12 2.96 34.29 47.18
C ALA A 12 2.34 33.52 46.01
N ALA A 13 1.04 33.64 45.84
CA ALA A 13 0.32 33.11 44.67
C ALA A 13 0.52 34.06 43.49
N LEU A 14 1.30 33.64 42.49
CA LEU A 14 1.34 34.28 41.18
C LEU A 14 0.13 33.80 40.34
N ALA A 15 -0.84 34.67 40.16
CA ALA A 15 -1.93 34.46 39.20
C ALA A 15 -1.43 34.76 37.80
N SER A 16 -1.17 33.71 37.00
CA SER A 16 -0.85 33.83 35.56
C SER A 16 -2.16 34.02 34.81
N ALA A 17 -2.40 35.22 34.31
CA ALA A 17 -3.48 35.51 33.38
C ALA A 17 -3.10 34.92 32.01
N VAL A 18 -3.72 33.81 31.63
CA VAL A 18 -3.66 33.25 30.27
C VAL A 18 -4.61 34.07 29.39
N ALA A 19 -4.03 34.96 28.59
CA ALA A 19 -4.78 35.68 27.56
C ALA A 19 -5.24 34.71 26.48
N ALA A 20 -6.55 34.50 26.38
CA ALA A 20 -7.15 33.73 25.30
C ALA A 20 -6.91 34.46 23.96
N ARG A 21 -6.12 33.83 23.07
CA ARG A 21 -5.98 34.28 21.69
C ARG A 21 -7.28 34.00 20.93
N PRO A 22 -7.84 34.96 20.18
CA PRO A 22 -9.00 34.68 19.34
C PRO A 22 -8.60 33.67 18.25
N ALA A 23 -9.36 32.59 18.15
CA ALA A 23 -9.26 31.62 17.06
C ALA A 23 -9.57 32.34 15.75
N LEU A 24 -8.59 32.51 14.88
CA LEU A 24 -8.81 32.91 13.51
C LEU A 24 -9.67 31.83 12.84
N ALA A 25 -10.94 32.18 12.56
CA ALA A 25 -11.83 31.34 11.76
C ALA A 25 -11.19 31.12 10.38
N GLN A 26 -10.74 29.89 10.12
CA GLN A 26 -10.30 29.51 8.79
C GLN A 26 -11.51 29.54 7.87
N ALA A 27 -11.46 30.40 6.85
CA ALA A 27 -12.45 30.39 5.78
C ALA A 27 -12.49 28.99 5.14
N PRO A 28 -13.67 28.48 4.77
CA PRO A 28 -13.75 27.17 4.10
C PRO A 28 -12.95 27.25 2.81
N ALA A 29 -11.96 26.36 2.67
CA ALA A 29 -11.18 26.23 1.46
C ALA A 29 -12.15 26.01 0.29
N SER A 30 -12.17 26.95 -0.66
CA SER A 30 -12.93 26.84 -1.90
C SER A 30 -12.48 25.56 -2.60
N ARG A 31 -13.34 24.54 -2.60
CA ARG A 31 -13.12 23.29 -3.31
C ARG A 31 -13.13 23.61 -4.81
N ALA A 32 -11.95 23.64 -5.43
CA ALA A 32 -11.86 23.77 -6.88
C ALA A 32 -12.78 22.72 -7.55
N PRO A 33 -13.49 23.06 -8.64
CA PRO A 33 -14.36 22.12 -9.32
C PRO A 33 -13.54 20.87 -9.70
N ALA A 34 -14.02 19.71 -9.30
CA ALA A 34 -13.38 18.43 -9.65
C ALA A 34 -13.30 18.35 -11.17
N ARG A 35 -12.07 18.20 -11.69
CA ARG A 35 -11.83 17.95 -13.09
C ARG A 35 -12.69 16.75 -13.50
N PRO A 36 -13.43 16.80 -14.64
CA PRO A 36 -14.18 15.65 -15.11
C PRO A 36 -13.22 14.44 -15.16
N ALA A 37 -13.59 13.34 -14.52
CA ALA A 37 -12.81 12.13 -14.56
C ALA A 37 -12.71 11.70 -16.03
N GLU A 38 -11.50 11.56 -16.55
CA GLU A 38 -11.31 10.98 -17.88
C GLU A 38 -11.94 9.58 -17.91
N PRO A 39 -12.65 9.21 -18.98
CA PRO A 39 -13.28 7.91 -19.08
C PRO A 39 -12.20 6.84 -18.88
N ARG A 40 -12.38 6.00 -17.86
CA ARG A 40 -11.49 4.86 -17.64
C ARG A 40 -11.61 3.94 -18.85
N PRO A 41 -10.49 3.49 -19.45
CA PRO A 41 -10.54 2.54 -20.54
C PRO A 41 -11.33 1.29 -20.11
N GLU A 42 -12.14 0.76 -21.01
CA GLU A 42 -12.89 -0.46 -20.74
C GLU A 42 -11.94 -1.61 -20.35
N PRO A 43 -12.28 -2.37 -19.30
CA PRO A 43 -11.45 -3.48 -18.87
C PRO A 43 -11.33 -4.52 -19.99
N LYS A 44 -10.11 -4.94 -20.32
CA LYS A 44 -9.88 -6.01 -21.27
C LYS A 44 -10.24 -7.35 -20.64
N PRO A 45 -10.93 -8.26 -21.37
CA PRO A 45 -11.24 -9.59 -20.84
C PRO A 45 -9.97 -10.41 -20.60
N GLN A 46 -9.97 -11.24 -19.57
CA GLN A 46 -8.91 -12.19 -19.26
C GLN A 46 -8.90 -13.35 -20.28
N PRO A 47 -7.84 -13.53 -21.11
CA PRO A 47 -7.80 -14.59 -22.11
C PRO A 47 -7.47 -15.98 -21.53
N ARG A 48 -6.95 -16.03 -20.29
CA ARG A 48 -6.55 -17.28 -19.62
C ARG A 48 -7.72 -17.82 -18.75
N PRO A 49 -7.69 -19.10 -18.36
CA PRO A 49 -8.68 -19.64 -17.41
C PRO A 49 -8.74 -18.79 -16.15
N HIS A 50 -9.95 -18.37 -15.76
CA HIS A 50 -10.23 -17.49 -14.62
C HIS A 50 -11.39 -18.00 -13.78
N GLY A 51 -11.57 -17.45 -12.57
CA GLY A 51 -12.62 -17.88 -11.64
C GLY A 51 -12.36 -19.24 -10.99
N LEU A 52 -11.19 -19.83 -11.22
CA LEU A 52 -10.77 -21.09 -10.61
C LEU A 52 -9.29 -21.02 -10.26
N ARG A 53 -8.86 -21.79 -9.24
CA ARG A 53 -7.46 -21.89 -8.84
C ARG A 53 -6.71 -22.79 -9.81
N VAL A 54 -5.63 -22.24 -10.37
CA VAL A 54 -4.72 -22.94 -11.28
C VAL A 54 -3.40 -23.17 -10.57
N PRO A 55 -2.89 -24.42 -10.48
CA PRO A 55 -1.60 -24.67 -9.87
C PRO A 55 -0.47 -24.02 -10.67
N VAL A 56 0.49 -23.45 -9.95
CA VAL A 56 1.70 -22.81 -10.49
C VAL A 56 2.89 -23.49 -9.86
N ASP A 57 3.87 -23.87 -10.67
CA ASP A 57 5.16 -24.34 -10.15
C ASP A 57 5.86 -23.21 -9.36
N PRO A 58 6.13 -23.37 -8.06
CA PRO A 58 6.77 -22.32 -7.26
C PRO A 58 8.10 -21.83 -7.84
N ALA A 59 8.88 -22.70 -8.49
CA ALA A 59 10.15 -22.35 -9.12
C ALA A 59 10.00 -21.43 -10.34
N ARG A 60 8.77 -21.25 -10.82
CA ARG A 60 8.45 -20.41 -11.98
C ARG A 60 7.85 -19.06 -11.60
N VAL A 61 7.76 -18.76 -10.31
CA VAL A 61 7.28 -17.48 -9.81
C VAL A 61 8.47 -16.58 -9.48
N GLN A 62 8.53 -15.43 -10.13
CA GLN A 62 9.50 -14.38 -9.85
C GLN A 62 8.79 -13.20 -9.20
N VAL A 63 9.23 -12.81 -8.01
CA VAL A 63 8.72 -11.63 -7.30
C VAL A 63 9.37 -10.39 -7.87
N ASP A 64 8.56 -9.45 -8.35
CA ASP A 64 9.00 -8.14 -8.82
C ASP A 64 9.00 -7.14 -7.66
N ASP A 65 7.86 -6.97 -7.01
CA ASP A 65 7.70 -6.18 -5.79
C ASP A 65 6.74 -6.87 -4.79
N GLY A 66 6.25 -6.12 -3.79
CA GLY A 66 5.38 -6.69 -2.75
C GLY A 66 4.00 -7.16 -3.23
N ASP A 67 3.52 -6.68 -4.38
CA ASP A 67 2.19 -6.97 -4.92
C ASP A 67 2.16 -7.28 -6.43
N THR A 68 3.33 -7.53 -7.01
CA THR A 68 3.46 -7.91 -8.42
C THR A 68 4.44 -9.08 -8.54
N VAL A 69 4.01 -10.11 -9.27
CA VAL A 69 4.86 -11.26 -9.60
C VAL A 69 4.79 -11.57 -11.08
N VAL A 70 5.82 -12.24 -11.60
CA VAL A 70 5.84 -12.79 -12.95
C VAL A 70 5.81 -14.30 -12.86
N VAL A 71 4.84 -14.93 -13.52
CA VAL A 71 4.74 -16.39 -13.67
C VAL A 71 5.28 -16.78 -15.05
N ARG A 72 6.28 -17.65 -15.07
CA ARG A 72 6.86 -18.19 -16.31
C ARG A 72 6.21 -19.53 -16.68
N TRP A 73 5.21 -19.54 -17.54
CA TRP A 73 4.53 -20.76 -17.98
C TRP A 73 5.41 -21.57 -18.94
N SER A 74 6.15 -20.91 -19.83
CA SER A 74 7.14 -21.49 -20.72
C SER A 74 8.29 -20.52 -20.96
N ARG A 75 9.21 -20.86 -21.89
CA ARG A 75 10.31 -19.95 -22.28
C ARG A 75 9.79 -18.62 -22.80
N ASP A 76 8.71 -18.66 -23.60
CA ASP A 76 8.20 -17.50 -24.34
C ASP A 76 6.82 -17.04 -23.79
N ASP A 77 6.33 -17.66 -22.71
CA ASP A 77 5.04 -17.32 -22.07
C ASP A 77 5.25 -16.83 -20.65
N LEU A 78 5.23 -15.52 -20.49
CA LEU A 78 5.32 -14.80 -19.21
C LEU A 78 3.98 -14.17 -18.91
N GLU A 79 3.54 -14.27 -17.65
CA GLU A 79 2.33 -13.64 -17.15
C GLU A 79 2.66 -12.76 -15.96
N THR A 80 2.54 -11.45 -16.13
CA THR A 80 2.65 -10.51 -15.01
C THR A 80 1.32 -10.47 -14.27
N VAL A 81 1.36 -10.75 -12.99
CA VAL A 81 0.20 -10.79 -12.10
C VAL A 81 0.29 -9.62 -11.11
N ARG A 82 -0.66 -8.70 -11.18
CA ARG A 82 -0.94 -7.72 -10.13
C ARG A 82 -1.81 -8.39 -9.07
N ILE A 83 -1.28 -8.58 -7.90
CA ILE A 83 -1.96 -9.27 -6.81
C ILE A 83 -3.09 -8.40 -6.28
N LEU A 84 -4.31 -8.95 -6.29
CA LEU A 84 -5.53 -8.26 -5.87
C LEU A 84 -5.62 -8.07 -4.35
N GLY A 85 -6.42 -7.08 -3.98
CA GLY A 85 -6.80 -6.81 -2.60
C GLY A 85 -5.76 -6.04 -1.80
N ILE A 86 -4.55 -5.85 -2.33
CA ILE A 86 -3.45 -5.17 -1.64
C ILE A 86 -2.79 -4.08 -2.49
N ASP A 87 -2.18 -3.12 -1.78
CA ASP A 87 -1.28 -2.09 -2.32
C ASP A 87 -0.08 -2.00 -1.37
N THR A 88 1.09 -2.40 -1.82
CA THR A 88 2.29 -2.44 -1.00
C THR A 88 3.07 -1.13 -1.07
N PRO A 89 3.86 -0.78 -0.02
CA PRO A 89 4.79 0.33 -0.11
C PRO A 89 5.73 0.17 -1.30
N GLU A 90 5.97 1.28 -1.99
CA GLU A 90 6.70 1.33 -3.25
C GLU A 90 8.21 1.08 -3.07
N THR A 91 8.77 0.28 -3.95
CA THR A 91 10.21 0.27 -4.18
C THR A 91 10.61 1.41 -5.10
N ARG A 92 11.91 1.68 -5.22
CA ARG A 92 12.41 2.71 -6.15
C ARG A 92 12.27 2.22 -7.60
N HIS A 93 11.59 3.01 -8.45
CA HIS A 93 11.43 2.74 -9.89
C HIS A 93 11.53 4.05 -10.68
N LEU A 94 12.70 4.37 -11.20
CA LEU A 94 12.93 5.62 -11.94
C LEU A 94 12.09 5.71 -13.20
N GLU A 95 11.87 4.59 -13.87
CA GLU A 95 11.03 4.46 -15.07
C GLU A 95 9.53 4.72 -14.82
N HIS A 96 9.10 4.67 -13.55
CA HIS A 96 7.73 4.96 -13.12
C HIS A 96 7.60 6.26 -12.33
N ASP A 97 8.61 7.15 -12.43
CA ASP A 97 8.65 8.42 -11.71
C ASP A 97 8.64 8.27 -10.18
N LEU A 98 9.26 7.20 -9.68
CA LEU A 98 9.47 6.92 -8.27
C LEU A 98 10.97 7.00 -7.95
N PRO A 99 11.51 8.23 -7.75
CA PRO A 99 12.94 8.44 -7.52
C PRO A 99 13.44 7.86 -6.19
N TYR A 100 12.57 7.67 -5.23
CA TYR A 100 12.89 7.12 -3.92
C TYR A 100 11.93 5.99 -3.55
N ALA A 101 12.42 5.03 -2.74
CA ALA A 101 11.56 4.02 -2.15
C ALA A 101 10.71 4.62 -1.02
N GLN A 102 9.52 4.09 -0.86
CA GLN A 102 8.68 4.35 0.31
C GLN A 102 9.23 3.59 1.52
N ALA A 103 9.04 4.15 2.71
CA ALA A 103 9.28 3.39 3.95
C ALA A 103 8.51 2.06 3.91
N PHE A 104 9.17 0.98 4.29
CA PHE A 104 8.69 -0.41 4.20
C PHE A 104 8.57 -1.01 2.78
N GLY A 105 8.94 -0.29 1.70
CA GLY A 105 8.94 -0.86 0.35
C GLY A 105 9.91 -2.04 0.19
N PRO A 106 11.20 -1.89 0.55
CA PRO A 106 12.15 -3.00 0.54
C PRO A 106 11.74 -4.18 1.41
N GLU A 107 11.14 -3.92 2.58
CA GLU A 107 10.65 -4.93 3.51
C GLU A 107 9.45 -5.68 2.95
N ALA A 108 8.50 -5.00 2.31
CA ALA A 108 7.36 -5.61 1.65
C ALA A 108 7.81 -6.54 0.52
N ARG A 109 8.78 -6.09 -0.29
CA ARG A 109 9.39 -6.93 -1.34
C ARG A 109 10.11 -8.15 -0.76
N ALA A 110 10.91 -7.96 0.29
CA ALA A 110 11.62 -9.05 0.96
C ALA A 110 10.66 -10.07 1.58
N PHE A 111 9.56 -9.60 2.18
CA PHE A 111 8.50 -10.45 2.68
C PHE A 111 7.87 -11.30 1.56
N ALA A 112 7.54 -10.67 0.42
CA ALA A 112 7.03 -11.40 -0.74
C ALA A 112 8.03 -12.48 -1.20
N GLN A 113 9.28 -12.11 -1.40
CA GLN A 113 10.34 -13.05 -1.79
C GLN A 113 10.45 -14.23 -0.82
N GLY A 114 10.46 -13.97 0.48
CA GLY A 114 10.50 -15.03 1.50
C GLY A 114 9.26 -15.91 1.50
N ALA A 115 8.06 -15.32 1.39
CA ALA A 115 6.80 -16.05 1.38
C ALA A 115 6.69 -16.99 0.16
N PHE A 116 7.04 -16.50 -1.04
CA PHE A 116 7.02 -17.31 -2.26
C PHE A 116 8.13 -18.36 -2.26
N ALA A 117 9.33 -18.05 -1.78
CA ALA A 117 10.45 -19.01 -1.69
C ALA A 117 10.17 -20.16 -0.71
N ALA A 118 9.40 -19.91 0.36
CA ALA A 118 9.01 -20.91 1.34
C ALA A 118 7.79 -21.76 0.91
N ALA A 119 7.09 -21.36 -0.15
CA ALA A 119 5.89 -22.04 -0.61
C ALA A 119 6.26 -23.33 -1.36
N THR A 120 5.67 -24.45 -0.95
CA THR A 120 5.76 -25.74 -1.66
C THR A 120 4.61 -25.93 -2.65
N GLN A 121 3.53 -25.17 -2.49
CA GLN A 121 2.37 -25.13 -3.38
C GLN A 121 1.99 -23.68 -3.64
N VAL A 122 1.82 -23.33 -4.91
CA VAL A 122 1.31 -22.03 -5.36
C VAL A 122 0.12 -22.25 -6.27
N GLU A 123 -0.94 -21.50 -6.06
CA GLU A 123 -2.11 -21.47 -6.93
C GLU A 123 -2.45 -20.03 -7.28
N LEU A 124 -2.86 -19.81 -8.53
CA LEU A 124 -3.32 -18.52 -9.05
C LEU A 124 -4.82 -18.57 -9.33
N LEU A 125 -5.59 -17.67 -8.71
CA LEU A 125 -7.00 -17.41 -8.98
C LEU A 125 -7.12 -16.08 -9.72
N ARG A 126 -7.43 -16.14 -11.03
CA ARG A 126 -7.54 -14.95 -11.88
C ARG A 126 -8.94 -14.35 -11.83
N SER A 127 -9.01 -13.03 -11.85
CA SER A 127 -10.22 -12.28 -12.19
C SER A 127 -10.58 -12.44 -13.67
N SER A 128 -11.80 -12.11 -14.04
CA SER A 128 -12.29 -12.15 -15.43
C SER A 128 -11.74 -11.05 -16.33
N THR A 129 -10.98 -10.09 -15.78
CA THR A 129 -10.44 -8.95 -16.53
C THR A 129 -8.95 -8.73 -16.26
N LEU A 130 -8.29 -8.05 -17.19
CA LEU A 130 -6.94 -7.51 -17.03
C LEU A 130 -6.99 -6.07 -16.51
N ASP A 131 -5.88 -5.61 -15.96
CA ASP A 131 -5.73 -4.19 -15.65
C ASP A 131 -5.49 -3.34 -16.94
N PRO A 132 -5.51 -2.00 -16.85
CA PRO A 132 -5.28 -1.13 -18.00
C PRO A 132 -3.92 -1.34 -18.71
N TYR A 133 -2.94 -1.88 -17.99
CA TYR A 133 -1.60 -2.16 -18.52
C TYR A 133 -1.46 -3.56 -19.14
N GLY A 134 -2.53 -4.37 -19.07
CA GLY A 134 -2.56 -5.74 -19.61
C GLY A 134 -2.04 -6.79 -18.62
N ARG A 135 -1.86 -6.45 -17.34
CA ARG A 135 -1.48 -7.42 -16.31
C ARG A 135 -2.70 -8.23 -15.88
N THR A 136 -2.49 -9.50 -15.57
CA THR A 136 -3.49 -10.34 -14.91
C THR A 136 -3.80 -9.76 -13.52
N LEU A 137 -5.08 -9.62 -13.22
CA LEU A 137 -5.57 -9.37 -11.86
C LEU A 137 -5.89 -10.71 -11.21
N GLY A 138 -5.32 -11.00 -10.02
CA GLY A 138 -5.59 -12.29 -9.37
C GLY A 138 -5.08 -12.37 -7.93
N TYR A 139 -5.58 -13.38 -7.21
CA TYR A 139 -5.06 -13.77 -5.91
C TYR A 139 -4.12 -14.95 -6.04
N LEU A 140 -3.06 -14.96 -5.24
CA LEU A 140 -2.12 -16.07 -5.14
C LEU A 140 -2.29 -16.75 -3.77
N PHE A 141 -2.30 -18.08 -3.79
CA PHE A 141 -2.39 -18.89 -2.59
C PHE A 141 -1.09 -19.66 -2.40
N LEU A 142 -0.47 -19.46 -1.25
CA LEU A 142 0.79 -20.10 -0.86
C LEU A 142 0.46 -21.15 0.20
N ASN A 143 0.67 -22.42 -0.11
CA ASN A 143 0.28 -23.55 0.76
C ASN A 143 -1.18 -23.43 1.26
N GLY A 144 -2.10 -23.05 0.33
CA GLY A 144 -3.51 -22.87 0.60
C GLY A 144 -3.91 -21.54 1.27
N ARG A 145 -2.94 -20.67 1.66
CA ARG A 145 -3.19 -19.38 2.32
C ARG A 145 -3.14 -18.24 1.31
N ASN A 146 -4.13 -17.36 1.32
CA ASN A 146 -4.16 -16.16 0.49
C ASN A 146 -2.98 -15.24 0.85
N TYR A 147 -2.08 -14.98 -0.10
CA TYR A 147 -0.91 -14.12 0.09
C TYR A 147 -1.30 -12.69 0.49
N SER A 148 -2.38 -12.13 -0.08
CA SER A 148 -2.85 -10.79 0.27
C SER A 148 -3.20 -10.68 1.76
N VAL A 149 -3.84 -11.72 2.31
CA VAL A 149 -4.12 -11.81 3.75
C VAL A 149 -2.82 -11.85 4.56
N LEU A 150 -1.83 -12.63 4.12
CA LEU A 150 -0.53 -12.71 4.80
C LEU A 150 0.19 -11.36 4.84
N ALA A 151 0.23 -10.65 3.70
CA ALA A 151 0.89 -9.35 3.58
C ALA A 151 0.21 -8.27 4.45
N VAL A 152 -1.13 -8.26 4.49
CA VAL A 152 -1.90 -7.35 5.34
C VAL A 152 -1.71 -7.67 6.83
N GLN A 153 -1.74 -8.94 7.22
CA GLN A 153 -1.47 -9.37 8.60
C GLN A 153 -0.07 -9.00 9.07
N ALA A 154 0.91 -9.06 8.17
CA ALA A 154 2.29 -8.61 8.44
C ALA A 154 2.40 -7.07 8.50
N ARG A 155 1.35 -6.32 8.18
CA ARG A 155 1.32 -4.85 8.08
C ARG A 155 2.32 -4.30 7.05
N LEU A 156 2.56 -5.08 5.98
CA LEU A 156 3.43 -4.74 4.85
C LEU A 156 2.64 -4.46 3.57
N ALA A 157 1.31 -4.47 3.65
CA ALA A 157 0.42 -4.06 2.58
C ALA A 157 -0.79 -3.32 3.14
N ALA A 158 -1.23 -2.28 2.44
CA ALA A 158 -2.54 -1.68 2.62
C ALA A 158 -3.59 -2.56 1.93
N GLU A 159 -4.81 -2.67 2.48
CA GLU A 159 -5.90 -3.21 1.72
C GLU A 159 -6.30 -2.24 0.60
N SER A 160 -6.65 -2.76 -0.55
CA SER A 160 -7.04 -1.97 -1.72
C SER A 160 -8.44 -2.29 -2.24
N VAL A 161 -9.14 -3.22 -1.58
CA VAL A 161 -10.51 -3.65 -1.95
C VAL A 161 -11.50 -2.49 -1.87
N THR A 162 -11.38 -1.64 -0.84
CA THR A 162 -12.23 -0.45 -0.67
C THR A 162 -12.14 0.51 -1.87
N PHE A 163 -10.98 0.59 -2.53
CA PHE A 163 -10.75 1.48 -3.67
C PHE A 163 -11.10 0.87 -5.02
N TYR A 164 -10.75 -0.42 -5.21
CA TYR A 164 -10.80 -1.07 -6.53
C TYR A 164 -11.89 -2.14 -6.64
N GLY A 165 -12.61 -2.40 -5.53
CA GLY A 165 -13.65 -3.45 -5.48
C GLY A 165 -13.06 -4.85 -5.39
N ASP A 166 -13.95 -5.83 -5.47
CA ASP A 166 -13.63 -7.26 -5.33
C ASP A 166 -13.13 -7.91 -6.64
N ASN A 167 -13.20 -7.21 -7.77
CA ASN A 167 -12.81 -7.70 -9.09
C ASN A 167 -13.47 -9.06 -9.46
N GLY A 168 -14.69 -9.29 -8.99
CA GLY A 168 -15.44 -10.51 -9.22
C GLY A 168 -15.01 -11.70 -8.35
N LEU A 169 -14.23 -11.46 -7.28
CA LEU A 169 -13.72 -12.46 -6.34
C LEU A 169 -14.08 -12.06 -4.89
N PRO A 170 -15.37 -12.01 -4.54
CA PRO A 170 -15.84 -11.41 -3.30
C PRO A 170 -15.41 -12.15 -2.02
N ALA A 171 -15.22 -13.47 -2.09
CA ALA A 171 -14.77 -14.25 -0.94
C ALA A 171 -13.35 -13.86 -0.51
N GLU A 172 -12.43 -13.82 -1.47
CA GLU A 172 -11.03 -13.44 -1.24
C GLU A 172 -10.90 -11.97 -0.81
N ALA A 173 -11.71 -11.10 -1.38
CA ALA A 173 -11.78 -9.69 -1.00
C ALA A 173 -12.26 -9.51 0.45
N ALA A 174 -13.28 -10.27 0.87
CA ALA A 174 -13.79 -10.26 2.24
C ALA A 174 -12.72 -10.71 3.26
N ASP A 175 -11.94 -11.75 2.92
CA ASP A 175 -10.84 -12.22 3.75
C ASP A 175 -9.77 -11.15 3.96
N VAL A 176 -9.42 -10.40 2.90
CA VAL A 176 -8.45 -9.29 2.97
C VAL A 176 -8.98 -8.16 3.84
N LEU A 177 -10.25 -7.76 3.68
CA LEU A 177 -10.87 -6.72 4.51
C LEU A 177 -10.91 -7.12 5.99
N ALA A 178 -11.24 -8.38 6.28
CA ALA A 178 -11.23 -8.91 7.65
C ALA A 178 -9.81 -8.87 8.24
N ALA A 179 -8.80 -9.27 7.47
CA ALA A 179 -7.40 -9.21 7.87
C ALA A 179 -6.94 -7.77 8.15
N ALA A 180 -7.30 -6.81 7.30
CA ALA A 180 -6.97 -5.40 7.47
C ALA A 180 -7.57 -4.81 8.74
N LYS A 181 -8.84 -5.13 9.02
CA LYS A 181 -9.51 -4.71 10.24
C LYS A 181 -8.81 -5.27 11.50
N ALA A 182 -8.34 -6.50 11.45
CA ALA A 182 -7.66 -7.15 12.56
C ALA A 182 -6.21 -6.63 12.76
N ALA A 183 -5.50 -6.31 11.68
CA ALA A 183 -4.11 -5.84 11.72
C ALA A 183 -3.96 -4.42 12.28
N GLY A 184 -5.01 -3.60 12.22
CA GLY A 184 -5.01 -2.22 12.71
C GLY A 184 -4.24 -1.25 11.80
N PRO A 185 -3.83 -0.08 12.31
CA PRO A 185 -3.24 0.98 11.52
C PRO A 185 -1.89 0.58 10.91
N LEU A 186 -1.64 1.04 9.69
CA LEU A 186 -0.40 0.81 8.98
C LEU A 186 0.73 1.70 9.51
N PRO A 187 2.01 1.24 9.46
CA PRO A 187 3.16 2.03 9.87
C PRO A 187 3.67 2.98 8.77
N PHE A 188 3.01 3.06 7.63
CA PHE A 188 3.39 3.87 6.48
C PHE A 188 2.18 4.61 5.90
N GLU A 189 2.44 5.66 5.12
CA GLU A 189 1.40 6.37 4.38
C GLU A 189 0.78 5.50 3.27
N PRO A 190 -0.46 5.76 2.84
CA PRO A 190 -1.04 5.02 1.72
C PRO A 190 -0.16 5.08 0.46
N PRO A 191 0.14 3.94 -0.21
CA PRO A 191 1.06 3.92 -1.37
C PRO A 191 0.62 4.84 -2.50
N HIS A 192 -0.69 4.96 -2.75
CA HIS A 192 -1.20 5.89 -3.77
C HIS A 192 -0.86 7.37 -3.48
N ALA A 193 -0.86 7.78 -2.21
CA ALA A 193 -0.48 9.14 -1.80
C ALA A 193 1.02 9.36 -1.98
N PHE A 194 1.83 8.36 -1.61
CA PHE A 194 3.27 8.37 -1.85
C PHE A 194 3.58 8.47 -3.35
N ARG A 195 2.95 7.65 -4.20
CA ARG A 195 3.13 7.71 -5.67
C ARG A 195 2.81 9.09 -6.25
N ALA A 196 1.70 9.69 -5.81
CA ALA A 196 1.32 11.04 -6.27
C ALA A 196 2.41 12.06 -5.94
N ARG A 197 2.91 12.06 -4.70
CA ARG A 197 3.98 12.97 -4.24
C ARG A 197 5.31 12.72 -4.97
N MET A 198 5.68 11.47 -5.22
CA MET A 198 6.91 11.12 -5.92
C MET A 198 6.88 11.54 -7.39
N ARG A 199 5.75 11.45 -8.07
CA ARG A 199 5.59 11.94 -9.45
C ARG A 199 5.78 13.45 -9.54
N GLU A 200 5.22 14.22 -8.61
CA GLU A 200 5.45 15.66 -8.56
C GLU A 200 6.94 15.98 -8.30
N LEU A 201 7.57 15.24 -7.39
CA LEU A 201 8.99 15.37 -7.12
C LEU A 201 9.84 15.02 -8.37
N SER A 202 9.55 13.91 -9.03
CA SER A 202 10.24 13.49 -10.24
C SER A 202 10.13 14.54 -11.35
N LYS A 203 8.95 15.11 -11.53
CA LYS A 203 8.71 16.19 -12.47
C LYS A 203 9.58 17.42 -12.14
N TRP A 204 9.56 17.87 -10.90
CA TRP A 204 10.37 19.00 -10.44
C TRP A 204 11.88 18.72 -10.63
N MET A 205 12.35 17.52 -10.30
CA MET A 205 13.77 17.12 -10.50
C MET A 205 14.17 17.20 -11.98
N LYS A 206 13.32 16.71 -12.88
CA LYS A 206 13.56 16.80 -14.34
C LYS A 206 13.62 18.25 -14.83
N GLU A 207 12.72 19.11 -14.34
CA GLU A 207 12.68 20.53 -14.70
C GLU A 207 13.90 21.31 -14.19
N THR A 208 14.48 20.89 -13.06
CA THR A 208 15.64 21.56 -12.45
C THR A 208 17.00 20.92 -12.79
N GLY A 209 16.99 19.83 -13.57
CA GLY A 209 18.21 19.11 -13.91
C GLY A 209 18.85 18.33 -12.75
N LEU A 210 18.07 18.05 -11.70
CA LEU A 210 18.52 17.23 -10.57
C LEU A 210 18.28 15.75 -10.87
N GLU A 211 19.24 14.93 -10.53
CA GLU A 211 19.10 13.47 -10.59
C GLU A 211 18.86 12.90 -9.19
N ALA A 212 18.07 11.83 -9.09
CA ALA A 212 17.96 11.08 -7.85
C ALA A 212 19.30 10.39 -7.56
N GLU A 213 19.78 10.49 -6.34
CA GLU A 213 20.99 9.76 -5.91
C GLU A 213 20.84 8.26 -6.16
N LYS A 214 21.93 7.63 -6.64
CA LYS A 214 21.96 6.21 -7.00
C LYS A 214 21.90 5.30 -5.79
#